data_05408f335429a419174a7eda9cf67916
#
_entry.id   05408f335429a419174a7eda9cf67916
#
_cell.length_a   1.000
_cell.length_b   1.000
_cell.length_c   1.000
_cell.angle_alpha   90.00
_cell.angle_beta   90.00
_cell.angle_gamma   90.00
#
_symmetry.space_group_name_H-M   'P 1'
#
loop_
_entity.id
_entity.type
_entity.pdbx_description
1 polymer ?
#
loop_
_entity_poly.entity_id
_entity_poly.type
_entity_poly.pdbx_seq_one_letter_code
_entity_poly.pdbx_strand_id
1 'polypeptide(L)'
;MYLTYEEYQNYGGTLDETTFGDFEFEAETIINWYTFNRLKNDESFSEEVKRCMNKLIQLAKLKADALALGTQQSVTKDTEGNITSVTETTASIASQSNDGVSISYNTINAADAFSKISANGKGNELEATVQRYLQGVVNSLGQKVLYRGIYPNE
;
A
#
# COMPACT_ATOMS: atom_id res chain seq x y z
N MET A 1 9.43 -14.74 -4.44
CA MET A 1 9.49 -14.14 -3.09
C MET A 1 10.78 -13.35 -2.96
N TYR A 2 10.72 -12.05 -2.80
CA TYR A 2 11.88 -11.16 -2.72
C TYR A 2 12.22 -10.75 -1.28
N LEU A 3 11.29 -10.97 -0.34
CA LEU A 3 11.46 -10.71 1.07
C LEU A 3 10.83 -11.85 1.87
N THR A 4 11.60 -12.46 2.79
CA THR A 4 11.05 -13.48 3.69
C THR A 4 10.32 -12.84 4.87
N TYR A 5 9.43 -13.59 5.52
CA TYR A 5 8.71 -13.09 6.70
C TYR A 5 9.66 -12.74 7.85
N GLU A 6 10.72 -13.52 8.05
CA GLU A 6 11.76 -13.22 9.06
C GLU A 6 12.48 -11.90 8.78
N GLU A 7 12.85 -11.66 7.51
CA GLU A 7 13.48 -10.40 7.10
C GLU A 7 12.51 -9.21 7.27
N TYR A 8 11.22 -9.41 6.93
CA TYR A 8 10.19 -8.41 7.16
C TYR A 8 10.07 -8.02 8.64
N GLN A 9 10.08 -9.00 9.55
CA GLN A 9 10.07 -8.75 10.99
C GLN A 9 11.32 -8.00 11.44
N ASN A 10 12.50 -8.34 10.90
CA ASN A 10 13.75 -7.65 11.19
C ASN A 10 13.75 -6.17 10.75
N TYR A 11 12.96 -5.81 9.72
CA TYR A 11 12.68 -4.42 9.33
C TYR A 11 11.59 -3.73 10.15
N GLY A 12 11.13 -4.35 11.23
CA GLY A 12 10.08 -3.81 12.09
C GLY A 12 8.66 -4.04 11.57
N GLY A 13 8.47 -5.05 10.73
CA GLY A 13 7.16 -5.45 10.23
C GLY A 13 6.24 -5.95 11.34
N THR A 14 4.96 -5.60 11.25
CA THR A 14 3.95 -5.90 12.30
C THR A 14 2.77 -6.74 11.80
N LEU A 15 2.77 -7.15 10.54
CA LEU A 15 1.73 -8.02 10.00
C LEU A 15 1.93 -9.46 10.50
N ASP A 16 0.83 -10.21 10.59
CA ASP A 16 0.89 -11.66 10.69
C ASP A 16 1.37 -12.29 9.38
N GLU A 17 1.83 -13.52 9.43
CA GLU A 17 2.44 -14.21 8.29
C GLU A 17 1.49 -14.38 7.10
N THR A 18 0.19 -14.62 7.37
CA THR A 18 -0.82 -14.79 6.31
C THR A 18 -1.04 -13.47 5.57
N THR A 19 -1.32 -12.41 6.31
CA THR A 19 -1.52 -11.06 5.75
C THR A 19 -0.26 -10.53 5.08
N PHE A 20 0.92 -10.83 5.63
CA PHE A 20 2.20 -10.52 5.00
C PHE A 20 2.30 -11.19 3.62
N GLY A 21 1.93 -12.47 3.50
CA GLY A 21 2.01 -13.20 2.23
C GLY A 21 1.18 -12.55 1.12
N ASP A 22 -0.02 -12.06 1.43
CA ASP A 22 -0.88 -11.38 0.47
C ASP A 22 -0.25 -10.05 -0.01
N PHE A 23 0.26 -9.24 0.91
CA PHE A 23 0.90 -7.98 0.55
C PHE A 23 2.28 -8.17 -0.09
N GLU A 24 3.01 -9.21 0.27
CA GLU A 24 4.28 -9.58 -0.36
C GLU A 24 4.07 -9.91 -1.83
N PHE A 25 3.06 -10.72 -2.15
CA PHE A 25 2.71 -11.06 -3.52
C PHE A 25 2.33 -9.81 -4.35
N GLU A 26 1.54 -8.89 -3.79
CA GLU A 26 1.20 -7.62 -4.46
C GLU A 26 2.46 -6.78 -4.72
N ALA A 27 3.33 -6.65 -3.72
CA ALA A 27 4.58 -5.89 -3.82
C ALA A 27 5.56 -6.52 -4.83
N GLU A 28 5.68 -7.86 -4.84
CA GLU A 28 6.49 -8.59 -5.83
C GLU A 28 5.96 -8.34 -7.24
N THR A 29 4.65 -8.37 -7.43
CA THR A 29 4.02 -8.09 -8.72
C THR A 29 4.34 -6.67 -9.21
N ILE A 30 4.30 -5.68 -8.33
CA ILE A 30 4.65 -4.29 -8.64
C ILE A 30 6.12 -4.20 -9.07
N ILE A 31 7.05 -4.79 -8.32
CA ILE A 31 8.47 -4.77 -8.68
C ILE A 31 8.69 -5.47 -10.02
N ASN A 32 8.11 -6.63 -10.24
CA ASN A 32 8.22 -7.37 -11.49
C ASN A 32 7.74 -6.55 -12.69
N TRP A 33 6.64 -5.81 -12.53
CA TRP A 33 6.11 -4.95 -13.58
C TRP A 33 7.08 -3.80 -13.93
N TYR A 34 7.63 -3.10 -12.92
CA TYR A 34 8.57 -2.00 -13.14
C TYR A 34 9.94 -2.45 -13.62
N THR A 35 10.38 -3.64 -13.25
CA THR A 35 11.69 -4.20 -13.63
C THR A 35 11.64 -5.09 -14.88
N PHE A 36 10.49 -5.19 -15.54
CA PHE A 36 10.30 -6.06 -16.72
C PHE A 36 10.65 -7.53 -16.42
N ASN A 37 10.33 -8.01 -15.22
CA ASN A 37 10.65 -9.35 -14.70
C ASN A 37 12.17 -9.67 -14.61
N ARG A 38 13.06 -8.69 -14.69
CA ARG A 38 14.52 -8.91 -14.69
C ARG A 38 15.07 -9.50 -13.39
N LEU A 39 14.32 -9.34 -12.29
CA LEU A 39 14.67 -9.93 -10.98
C LEU A 39 14.10 -11.33 -10.78
N LYS A 40 13.14 -11.76 -11.61
CA LYS A 40 12.38 -12.99 -11.38
C LYS A 40 13.23 -14.27 -11.32
N ASN A 41 14.34 -14.29 -12.03
CA ASN A 41 15.22 -15.44 -12.12
C ASN A 41 16.46 -15.33 -11.22
N ASP A 42 16.58 -14.28 -10.43
CA ASP A 42 17.67 -14.12 -9.49
C ASP A 42 17.45 -15.01 -8.25
N GLU A 43 18.52 -15.67 -7.80
CA GLU A 43 18.46 -16.53 -6.61
C GLU A 43 18.62 -15.75 -5.31
N SER A 44 19.19 -14.55 -5.38
CA SER A 44 19.41 -13.68 -4.23
C SER A 44 19.13 -12.23 -4.58
N PHE A 45 18.66 -11.48 -3.59
CA PHE A 45 18.25 -10.08 -3.78
C PHE A 45 19.08 -9.15 -2.92
N SER A 46 19.42 -8.00 -3.50
CA SER A 46 20.15 -6.97 -2.79
C SER A 46 19.30 -6.33 -1.69
N GLU A 47 19.97 -5.69 -0.74
CA GLU A 47 19.32 -4.99 0.37
C GLU A 47 18.32 -3.91 -0.12
N GLU A 48 18.63 -3.25 -1.25
CA GLU A 48 17.75 -2.25 -1.86
C GLU A 48 16.44 -2.87 -2.34
N VAL A 49 16.48 -4.06 -2.95
CA VAL A 49 15.27 -4.79 -3.36
C VAL A 49 14.43 -5.15 -2.16
N LYS A 50 15.03 -5.70 -1.10
CA LYS A 50 14.33 -6.08 0.13
C LYS A 50 13.70 -4.88 0.84
N ARG A 51 14.38 -3.75 0.90
CA ARG A 51 13.85 -2.51 1.47
C ARG A 51 12.74 -1.91 0.60
N CYS A 52 12.86 -2.01 -0.72
CA CYS A 52 11.80 -1.64 -1.64
C CYS A 52 10.52 -2.46 -1.35
N MET A 53 10.67 -3.79 -1.26
CA MET A 53 9.58 -4.71 -0.90
C MET A 53 8.90 -4.30 0.41
N ASN A 54 9.69 -4.13 1.48
CA ASN A 54 9.14 -3.72 2.78
C ASN A 54 8.37 -2.41 2.69
N LYS A 55 8.87 -1.43 1.92
CA LYS A 55 8.19 -0.14 1.74
C LYS A 55 6.90 -0.28 0.94
N LEU A 56 6.87 -1.10 -0.09
CA LEU A 56 5.66 -1.37 -0.88
C LEU A 56 4.60 -2.09 -0.04
N ILE A 57 4.98 -3.05 0.80
CA ILE A 57 4.09 -3.73 1.76
C ILE A 57 3.47 -2.70 2.73
N GLN A 58 4.26 -1.78 3.26
CA GLN A 58 3.75 -0.70 4.12
C GLN A 58 2.74 0.19 3.39
N LEU A 59 2.99 0.53 2.13
CA LEU A 59 2.06 1.33 1.32
C LEU A 59 0.77 0.57 1.02
N ALA A 60 0.85 -0.73 0.71
CA ALA A 60 -0.31 -1.58 0.49
C ALA A 60 -1.17 -1.69 1.77
N LYS A 61 -0.52 -1.86 2.93
CA LYS A 61 -1.21 -1.84 4.23
C LYS A 61 -1.91 -0.51 4.48
N LEU A 62 -1.23 0.62 4.29
CA LEU A 62 -1.83 1.94 4.47
C LEU A 62 -3.04 2.15 3.55
N LYS A 63 -2.98 1.65 2.32
CA LYS A 63 -4.11 1.67 1.38
C LYS A 63 -5.28 0.83 1.89
N ALA A 64 -5.02 -0.39 2.37
CA ALA A 64 -6.04 -1.27 2.93
C ALA A 64 -6.70 -0.66 4.18
N ASP A 65 -5.89 -0.09 5.09
CA ASP A 65 -6.37 0.58 6.30
C ASP A 65 -7.23 1.81 5.94
N ALA A 66 -6.81 2.61 4.95
CA ALA A 66 -7.58 3.77 4.49
C ALA A 66 -8.93 3.37 3.86
N LEU A 67 -8.97 2.27 3.11
CA LEU A 67 -10.22 1.73 2.56
C LEU A 67 -11.14 1.20 3.66
N ALA A 68 -10.60 0.52 4.67
CA ALA A 68 -11.36 0.02 5.81
C ALA A 68 -11.98 1.16 6.64
N LEU A 69 -11.25 2.28 6.82
CA LEU A 69 -11.75 3.47 7.51
C LEU A 69 -12.85 4.20 6.72
N GLY A 70 -12.87 4.07 5.39
CA GLY A 70 -13.89 4.69 4.53
C GLY A 70 -15.25 4.01 4.60
N THR A 71 -15.37 2.84 5.22
CA THR A 71 -16.62 2.08 5.32
C THR A 71 -17.17 2.18 6.74
N GLN A 72 -17.76 3.32 7.09
CA GLN A 72 -18.52 3.44 8.35
C GLN A 72 -20.01 3.20 8.08
N GLN A 73 -20.59 2.28 8.84
CA GLN A 73 -22.04 2.07 8.87
C GLN A 73 -22.67 3.07 9.86
N SER A 74 -23.54 3.94 9.37
CA SER A 74 -24.43 4.72 10.22
C SER A 74 -25.74 3.96 10.42
N VAL A 75 -26.07 3.68 11.66
CA VAL A 75 -27.32 3.03 12.06
C VAL A 75 -28.26 4.08 12.61
N THR A 76 -29.38 4.31 11.92
CA THR A 76 -30.44 5.19 12.45
C THR A 76 -31.44 4.36 13.23
N LYS A 77 -31.72 4.76 14.47
CA LYS A 77 -32.69 4.13 15.34
C LYS A 77 -33.91 5.09 15.55
N ASP A 78 -35.08 4.51 15.67
CA ASP A 78 -36.26 5.26 16.07
C ASP A 78 -36.27 5.59 17.59
N THR A 79 -37.28 6.30 18.05
CA THR A 79 -37.43 6.66 19.45
C THR A 79 -37.68 5.47 20.38
N GLU A 80 -37.98 4.30 19.83
CA GLU A 80 -38.19 3.04 20.54
C GLU A 80 -36.93 2.15 20.52
N GLY A 81 -35.84 2.61 19.84
CA GLY A 81 -34.58 1.92 19.78
C GLY A 81 -34.46 0.88 18.65
N ASN A 82 -35.48 0.75 17.78
CA ASN A 82 -35.44 -0.15 16.64
C ASN A 82 -34.60 0.44 15.52
N ILE A 83 -33.87 -0.40 14.80
CA ILE A 83 -33.06 0.01 13.65
C ILE A 83 -33.99 0.30 12.48
N THR A 84 -34.09 1.57 12.07
CA THR A 84 -34.93 1.99 10.93
C THR A 84 -34.17 2.05 9.61
N SER A 85 -32.86 2.31 9.65
CA SER A 85 -32.01 2.20 8.47
C SER A 85 -30.56 1.92 8.83
N VAL A 86 -29.88 1.20 7.98
CA VAL A 86 -28.42 1.03 7.98
C VAL A 86 -27.92 1.65 6.70
N THR A 87 -27.18 2.74 6.80
CA THR A 87 -26.58 3.39 5.63
C THR A 87 -25.06 3.20 5.70
N GLU A 88 -24.51 2.57 4.71
CA GLU A 88 -23.07 2.53 4.53
C GLU A 88 -22.62 3.85 3.90
N THR A 89 -21.96 4.68 4.67
CA THR A 89 -21.35 5.92 4.17
C THR A 89 -19.85 5.75 4.05
N THR A 90 -19.33 6.02 2.88
CA THR A 90 -17.89 6.09 2.60
C THR A 90 -17.25 7.40 3.08
N ALA A 91 -17.98 8.23 3.80
CA ALA A 91 -17.51 9.52 4.32
C ALA A 91 -17.29 9.43 5.83
N SER A 92 -16.07 9.74 6.26
CA SER A 92 -15.78 9.96 7.69
C SER A 92 -16.54 11.19 8.20
N ILE A 93 -17.16 11.09 9.37
CA ILE A 93 -17.86 12.22 10.00
C ILE A 93 -16.82 13.28 10.36
N ALA A 94 -16.85 14.41 9.65
CA ALA A 94 -15.93 15.53 9.88
C ALA A 94 -16.29 16.35 11.13
N SER A 95 -17.57 16.38 11.49
CA SER A 95 -18.04 17.08 12.68
C SER A 95 -19.37 16.50 13.16
N GLN A 96 -19.56 16.50 14.47
CA GLN A 96 -20.82 16.16 15.11
C GLN A 96 -21.21 17.29 16.05
N SER A 97 -22.45 17.79 15.90
CA SER A 97 -23.02 18.76 16.81
C SER A 97 -24.27 18.19 17.47
N ASN A 98 -24.28 18.20 18.78
CA ASN A 98 -25.44 17.80 19.56
C ASN A 98 -25.56 18.72 20.76
N ASP A 99 -26.73 19.36 20.92
CA ASP A 99 -27.14 20.14 22.08
C ASP A 99 -26.10 21.20 22.55
N GLY A 100 -25.52 21.93 21.58
CA GLY A 100 -24.55 23.01 21.85
C GLY A 100 -23.09 22.57 22.01
N VAL A 101 -22.80 21.29 21.92
CA VAL A 101 -21.43 20.78 21.87
C VAL A 101 -21.10 20.42 20.43
N SER A 102 -20.07 21.08 19.87
CA SER A 102 -19.54 20.76 18.55
C SER A 102 -18.19 20.06 18.71
N ILE A 103 -18.08 18.86 18.20
CA ILE A 103 -16.83 18.10 18.15
C ILE A 103 -16.39 18.02 16.69
N SER A 104 -15.24 18.61 16.39
CA SER A 104 -14.60 18.47 15.07
C SER A 104 -13.56 17.36 15.14
N TYR A 105 -13.69 16.39 14.27
CA TYR A 105 -12.69 15.34 14.11
C TYR A 105 -11.74 15.73 12.98
N ASN A 106 -10.44 15.59 13.23
CA ASN A 106 -9.45 15.76 12.16
C ASN A 106 -9.47 14.48 11.30
N THR A 107 -10.34 14.47 10.32
CA THR A 107 -10.47 13.33 9.40
C THR A 107 -9.31 13.38 8.42
N ILE A 108 -8.41 12.42 8.51
CA ILE A 108 -7.55 12.11 7.36
C ILE A 108 -8.51 11.63 6.29
N ASN A 109 -8.70 12.45 5.25
CA ASN A 109 -9.56 12.09 4.15
C ASN A 109 -8.97 10.84 3.48
N ALA A 110 -9.62 9.68 3.66
CA ALA A 110 -9.19 8.42 3.07
C ALA A 110 -9.04 8.54 1.54
N ALA A 111 -9.88 9.39 0.90
CA ALA A 111 -9.78 9.69 -0.51
C ALA A 111 -8.49 10.44 -0.87
N ASP A 112 -8.04 11.37 -0.02
CA ASP A 112 -6.77 12.09 -0.23
C ASP A 112 -5.56 11.18 -0.01
N ALA A 113 -5.60 10.32 1.01
CA ALA A 113 -4.57 9.30 1.23
C ALA A 113 -4.52 8.31 0.07
N PHE A 114 -5.69 7.85 -0.39
CA PHE A 114 -5.81 6.96 -1.52
C PHE A 114 -5.36 7.62 -2.84
N SER A 115 -5.69 8.89 -3.07
CA SER A 115 -5.29 9.62 -4.26
C SER A 115 -3.77 9.80 -4.34
N LYS A 116 -3.10 10.02 -3.22
CA LYS A 116 -1.64 10.11 -3.14
C LYS A 116 -0.94 8.79 -3.44
N ILE A 117 -1.56 7.67 -3.07
CA ILE A 117 -1.01 6.32 -3.31
C ILE A 117 -1.37 5.83 -4.72
N SER A 118 -2.56 6.17 -5.22
CA SER A 118 -3.14 5.65 -6.48
C SER A 118 -3.07 6.62 -7.66
N ALA A 119 -2.51 7.82 -7.51
CA ALA A 119 -2.53 8.82 -8.56
C ALA A 119 -1.86 8.29 -9.86
N ASN A 120 -2.69 8.09 -10.87
CA ASN A 120 -2.26 7.91 -12.25
C ASN A 120 -1.71 9.24 -12.78
N GLY A 121 -0.52 9.61 -12.38
CA GLY A 121 0.09 10.87 -12.79
C GLY A 121 1.42 11.13 -12.08
N LYS A 122 2.05 12.26 -12.38
CA LYS A 122 3.29 12.71 -11.72
C LYS A 122 3.08 12.75 -10.20
N GLY A 123 3.57 11.73 -9.49
CA GLY A 123 3.45 11.61 -8.03
C GLY A 123 2.92 10.27 -7.54
N ASN A 124 2.86 9.24 -8.36
CA ASN A 124 2.57 7.89 -7.91
C ASN A 124 3.65 7.44 -6.92
N GLU A 125 3.27 7.33 -5.64
CA GLU A 125 4.21 6.95 -4.57
C GLU A 125 4.82 5.55 -4.80
N LEU A 126 4.10 4.65 -5.46
CA LEU A 126 4.62 3.33 -5.84
C LEU A 126 5.78 3.46 -6.82
N GLU A 127 5.60 4.24 -7.89
CA GLU A 127 6.66 4.48 -8.89
C GLU A 127 7.85 5.22 -8.25
N ALA A 128 7.59 6.26 -7.47
CA ALA A 128 8.63 7.00 -6.76
C ALA A 128 9.42 6.11 -5.80
N THR A 129 8.75 5.19 -5.12
CA THR A 129 9.40 4.22 -4.23
C THR A 129 10.29 3.27 -5.03
N VAL A 130 9.76 2.65 -6.07
CA VAL A 130 10.53 1.73 -6.92
C VAL A 130 11.75 2.45 -7.54
N GLN A 131 11.58 3.64 -8.08
CA GLN A 131 12.68 4.41 -8.64
C GLN A 131 13.74 4.76 -7.61
N ARG A 132 13.34 5.19 -6.41
CA ARG A 132 14.25 5.57 -5.32
C ARG A 132 15.15 4.44 -4.88
N TYR A 133 14.60 3.24 -4.75
CA TYR A 133 15.34 2.08 -4.26
C TYR A 133 16.07 1.32 -5.37
N LEU A 134 15.49 1.21 -6.57
CA LEU A 134 15.99 0.32 -7.61
C LEU A 134 16.76 1.02 -8.74
N GLN A 135 16.92 2.35 -8.70
CA GLN A 135 17.57 3.11 -9.79
C GLN A 135 18.98 2.63 -10.11
N GLY A 136 19.74 2.18 -9.12
CA GLY A 136 21.11 1.70 -9.26
C GLY A 136 21.28 0.18 -9.28
N VAL A 137 20.21 -0.56 -9.06
CA VAL A 137 20.24 -2.01 -8.89
C VAL A 137 20.47 -2.70 -10.23
N VAL A 138 21.30 -3.73 -10.20
CA VAL A 138 21.57 -4.65 -11.33
C VAL A 138 21.14 -6.06 -10.91
N ASN A 139 20.67 -6.86 -11.89
CA ASN A 139 20.35 -8.27 -11.67
C ASN A 139 21.63 -9.13 -11.72
N SER A 140 21.49 -10.45 -11.53
CA SER A 140 22.59 -11.43 -11.60
C SER A 140 23.35 -11.42 -12.92
N LEU A 141 22.73 -10.93 -14.00
CA LEU A 141 23.35 -10.79 -15.34
C LEU A 141 24.05 -9.44 -15.54
N GLY A 142 24.12 -8.58 -14.52
CA GLY A 142 24.70 -7.23 -14.60
C GLY A 142 23.83 -6.21 -15.33
N GLN A 143 22.57 -6.50 -15.56
CA GLN A 143 21.63 -5.62 -16.24
C GLN A 143 20.96 -4.69 -15.23
N LYS A 144 20.85 -3.39 -15.54
CA LYS A 144 20.09 -2.43 -14.73
C LYS A 144 18.61 -2.77 -14.77
N VAL A 145 18.01 -3.04 -13.62
CA VAL A 145 16.64 -3.54 -13.52
C VAL A 145 15.57 -2.57 -13.98
N LEU A 146 15.81 -1.25 -13.87
CA LEU A 146 14.89 -0.21 -14.33
C LEU A 146 15.18 0.33 -15.74
N TYR A 147 16.14 -0.27 -16.46
CA TYR A 147 16.42 0.15 -17.83
C TYR A 147 15.25 -0.22 -18.76
N ARG A 148 14.73 0.78 -19.50
CA ARG A 148 13.55 0.59 -20.36
C ARG A 148 13.88 0.11 -21.79
N GLY A 149 15.15 -0.15 -22.07
CA GLY A 149 15.59 -0.75 -23.33
C GLY A 149 15.68 -2.26 -23.25
N ILE A 150 15.89 -2.90 -24.38
CA ILE A 150 16.12 -4.33 -24.50
C ILE A 150 17.63 -4.57 -24.41
N TYR A 151 18.04 -5.53 -23.58
CA TYR A 151 19.45 -5.98 -23.57
C TYR A 151 19.69 -7.00 -24.69
N PRO A 152 20.91 -7.09 -25.24
CA PRO A 152 21.20 -7.98 -26.37
C PRO A 152 20.89 -9.46 -26.14
N ASN A 153 20.72 -9.87 -24.89
CA ASN A 153 20.49 -11.26 -24.50
C ASN A 153 19.12 -11.47 -23.77
N GLU A 154 18.20 -10.53 -23.90
CA GLU A 154 16.81 -10.63 -23.40
C GLU A 154 15.89 -11.32 -24.39
#